data_967948701edbcf462e39621b60f3b4fa
#
_entry.id   967948701edbcf462e39621b60f3b4fa
#
_cell.length_a   1.000
_cell.length_b   1.000
_cell.length_c   1.000
_cell.angle_alpha   90.00
_cell.angle_beta   90.00
_cell.angle_gamma   90.00
#
_symmetry.space_group_name_H-M   'P 1'
#
loop_
_entity.id
_entity.type
_entity.pdbx_description
1 polymer ?
#
loop_
_entity_poly.entity_id
_entity_poly.type
_entity_poly.pdbx_seq_one_letter_code
_entity_poly.pdbx_strand_id
1 'polypeptide(L)'
;MINGVHVLIYSNDPTADRAFFRDVLEFRSVDVGGGWLIFALPPAEAAIHPANHNPEPVHAGHQVLGAVVYLMCDDLRALVDALDAKHVTCTAITEERWGLKTTIRLPSGGELGLYQPSHPTALNLDRA
;
A
#
# COMPACT_ATOMS: atom_id res chain seq x y z
N MET A 1 20.50 -0.04 -15.20
CA MET A 1 19.07 -0.10 -15.54
C MET A 1 18.26 -0.24 -14.24
N ILE A 2 17.18 0.50 -14.12
CA ILE A 2 16.30 0.41 -12.95
C ILE A 2 15.52 -0.89 -13.07
N ASN A 3 15.50 -1.70 -12.00
CA ASN A 3 14.88 -3.04 -12.03
C ASN A 3 13.79 -3.26 -10.96
N GLY A 4 13.46 -2.25 -10.18
CA GLY A 4 12.41 -2.40 -9.17
C GLY A 4 12.20 -1.15 -8.35
N VAL A 5 11.21 -1.20 -7.48
CA VAL A 5 10.89 -0.13 -6.54
C VAL A 5 10.88 -0.73 -5.14
N HIS A 6 11.58 -0.08 -4.20
CA HIS A 6 11.58 -0.46 -2.80
C HIS A 6 10.82 0.62 -2.02
N VAL A 7 9.77 0.22 -1.33
CA VAL A 7 8.90 1.12 -0.56
C VAL A 7 9.15 0.91 0.92
N LEU A 8 9.41 1.99 1.67
CA LEU A 8 9.51 1.94 3.12
C LEU A 8 8.20 2.43 3.72
N ILE A 9 7.60 1.59 4.56
CA ILE A 9 6.36 1.90 5.27
C ILE A 9 6.70 2.03 6.75
N TYR A 10 6.43 3.20 7.33
CA TYR A 10 6.69 3.42 8.75
C TYR A 10 5.52 2.93 9.57
N SER A 11 5.82 2.23 10.66
CA SER A 11 4.82 1.61 11.52
C SER A 11 5.17 1.82 12.99
N ASN A 12 4.17 2.08 13.82
CA ASN A 12 4.35 2.16 15.26
C ASN A 12 4.44 0.78 15.92
N ASP A 13 4.11 -0.28 15.17
CA ASP A 13 4.27 -1.67 15.62
C ASP A 13 4.68 -2.53 14.42
N PRO A 14 5.95 -2.50 14.02
CA PRO A 14 6.39 -3.19 12.81
C PRO A 14 6.17 -4.70 12.86
N THR A 15 6.35 -5.33 14.00
CA THR A 15 6.15 -6.78 14.15
C THR A 15 4.71 -7.17 13.83
N ALA A 16 3.74 -6.45 14.39
CA ALA A 16 2.32 -6.72 14.15
C ALA A 16 1.91 -6.44 12.70
N ASP A 17 2.42 -5.34 12.12
CA ASP A 17 2.10 -5.01 10.73
C ASP A 17 2.75 -6.00 9.75
N ARG A 18 3.96 -6.48 10.01
CA ARG A 18 4.57 -7.52 9.19
C ARG A 18 3.73 -8.81 9.22
N ALA A 19 3.26 -9.21 10.39
CA ALA A 19 2.38 -10.37 10.51
C ALA A 19 1.07 -10.18 9.73
N PHE A 20 0.51 -8.97 9.75
CA PHE A 20 -0.69 -8.64 8.98
C PHE A 20 -0.46 -8.76 7.47
N PHE A 21 0.66 -8.23 6.97
CA PHE A 21 1.01 -8.31 5.56
C PHE A 21 1.19 -9.77 5.11
N ARG A 22 1.81 -10.58 5.97
CA ARG A 22 2.01 -12.00 5.68
C ARG A 22 0.72 -12.81 5.77
N ASP A 23 -0.04 -12.65 6.85
CA ASP A 23 -1.13 -13.58 7.20
C ASP A 23 -2.50 -13.12 6.68
N VAL A 24 -2.75 -11.83 6.60
CA VAL A 24 -4.03 -11.26 6.14
C VAL A 24 -3.96 -10.87 4.67
N LEU A 25 -2.94 -10.12 4.27
CA LEU A 25 -2.77 -9.69 2.87
C LEU A 25 -2.11 -10.79 2.02
N GLU A 26 -1.49 -11.78 2.67
CA GLU A 26 -0.91 -12.96 2.03
C GLU A 26 0.22 -12.61 1.04
N PHE A 27 0.97 -11.55 1.34
CA PHE A 27 2.15 -11.22 0.54
C PHE A 27 3.31 -12.13 0.91
N ARG A 28 4.00 -12.61 -0.11
CA ARG A 28 5.20 -13.41 0.07
C ARG A 28 6.35 -12.51 0.51
N SER A 29 7.28 -13.07 1.27
CA SER A 29 8.38 -12.31 1.84
C SER A 29 9.66 -13.12 1.90
N VAL A 30 10.77 -12.40 2.10
CA VAL A 30 12.05 -12.98 2.52
C VAL A 30 12.40 -12.41 3.87
N ASP A 31 12.98 -13.25 4.75
CA ASP A 31 13.50 -12.80 6.04
C ASP A 31 14.99 -12.50 5.87
N VAL A 32 15.35 -11.23 6.04
CA VAL A 32 16.74 -10.80 5.92
C VAL A 32 17.48 -10.82 7.25
N GLY A 33 16.85 -11.37 8.30
CA GLY A 33 17.44 -11.59 9.61
C GLY A 33 16.53 -11.17 10.74
N GLY A 34 16.38 -12.04 11.76
CA GLY A 34 15.69 -11.71 12.99
C GLY A 34 14.20 -11.35 12.86
N GLY A 35 13.52 -11.84 11.84
CA GLY A 35 12.11 -11.51 11.61
C GLY A 35 11.89 -10.24 10.79
N TRP A 36 12.94 -9.65 10.25
CA TRP A 36 12.82 -8.49 9.36
C TRP A 36 12.39 -8.95 7.97
N LEU A 37 11.09 -8.94 7.74
CA LEU A 37 10.50 -9.41 6.49
C LEU A 37 10.52 -8.29 5.45
N ILE A 38 10.92 -8.64 4.23
CA ILE A 38 10.77 -7.77 3.05
C ILE A 38 9.77 -8.44 2.12
N PHE A 39 8.71 -7.74 1.79
CA PHE A 39 7.56 -8.28 1.08
C PHE A 39 7.65 -8.03 -0.43
N ALA A 40 7.26 -9.04 -1.21
CA ALA A 40 6.99 -8.86 -2.62
C ALA A 40 5.65 -8.16 -2.76
N LEU A 41 5.65 -7.00 -3.41
CA LEU A 41 4.42 -6.26 -3.70
C LEU A 41 3.91 -6.59 -5.10
N PRO A 42 2.59 -6.42 -5.34
CA PRO A 42 2.04 -6.52 -6.69
C PRO A 42 2.71 -5.52 -7.65
N PRO A 43 2.56 -5.69 -8.98
CA PRO A 43 3.02 -4.69 -9.94
C PRO A 43 2.52 -3.30 -9.55
N ALA A 44 3.32 -2.28 -9.85
CA ALA A 44 3.08 -0.93 -9.39
C ALA A 44 3.00 0.06 -10.53
N GLU A 45 2.24 1.12 -10.31
CA GLU A 45 2.24 2.33 -11.12
C GLU A 45 2.44 3.53 -10.19
N ALA A 46 2.85 4.67 -10.73
CA ALA A 46 3.03 5.88 -9.94
C ALA A 46 2.43 7.08 -10.66
N ALA A 47 1.73 7.92 -9.91
CA ALA A 47 1.27 9.21 -10.38
C ALA A 47 2.02 10.29 -9.58
N ILE A 48 2.40 11.37 -10.27
CA ILE A 48 3.13 12.47 -9.66
C ILE A 48 2.13 13.58 -9.37
N HIS A 49 1.86 13.79 -8.09
CA HIS A 49 0.91 14.80 -7.61
C HIS A 49 1.64 16.06 -7.15
N PRO A 50 1.00 17.24 -7.22
CA PRO A 50 1.51 18.44 -6.57
C PRO A 50 1.70 18.19 -5.07
N ALA A 51 2.78 18.71 -4.51
CA ALA A 51 3.09 18.48 -3.09
C ALA A 51 2.06 19.12 -2.15
N ASN A 52 1.51 20.28 -2.48
CA ASN A 52 0.48 20.97 -1.71
C ASN A 52 0.81 21.10 -0.21
N HIS A 53 2.07 21.39 0.08
CA HIS A 53 2.60 21.56 1.44
C HIS A 53 2.60 20.27 2.29
N ASN A 54 2.43 19.11 1.67
CA ASN A 54 2.64 17.84 2.38
C ASN A 54 4.10 17.71 2.77
N PRO A 55 4.39 17.32 4.03
CA PRO A 55 5.77 17.20 4.47
C PRO A 55 6.51 16.08 3.76
N GLU A 56 7.79 16.32 3.45
CA GLU A 56 8.67 15.28 2.92
C GLU A 56 9.25 14.48 4.09
N PRO A 57 9.28 13.14 3.98
CA PRO A 57 9.88 12.32 5.03
C PRO A 57 11.40 12.50 5.04
N VAL A 58 11.98 12.36 6.24
CA VAL A 58 13.43 12.33 6.41
C VAL A 58 13.85 10.88 6.68
N HIS A 59 14.77 10.37 5.89
CA HIS A 59 15.30 9.03 6.07
C HIS A 59 16.81 9.06 5.86
N ALA A 60 17.55 8.48 6.80
CA ALA A 60 19.02 8.44 6.77
C ALA A 60 19.65 9.83 6.53
N GLY A 61 19.08 10.89 7.12
CA GLY A 61 19.58 12.26 7.02
C GLY A 61 19.22 13.01 5.75
N HIS A 62 18.39 12.41 4.87
CA HIS A 62 17.98 13.04 3.61
C HIS A 62 16.48 13.26 3.56
N GLN A 63 16.05 14.41 3.02
CA GLN A 63 14.65 14.60 2.64
C GLN A 63 14.40 13.90 1.33
N VAL A 64 13.58 12.84 1.37
CA VAL A 64 13.22 12.06 0.19
C VAL A 64 11.78 12.36 -0.22
N LEU A 65 11.39 11.93 -1.41
CA LEU A 65 10.04 12.20 -1.90
C LEU A 65 9.00 11.57 -0.98
N GLY A 66 7.95 12.31 -0.68
CA GLY A 66 6.79 11.79 0.01
C GLY A 66 5.98 10.90 -0.92
N ALA A 67 5.39 9.85 -0.36
CA ALA A 67 4.55 8.92 -1.14
C ALA A 67 3.43 8.39 -0.27
N VAL A 68 2.33 8.04 -0.94
CA VAL A 68 1.19 7.39 -0.32
C VAL A 68 0.99 6.05 -1.02
N VAL A 69 0.77 5.00 -0.25
CA VAL A 69 0.59 3.66 -0.79
C VAL A 69 -0.89 3.31 -0.82
N TYR A 70 -1.38 2.95 -1.99
CA TYR A 70 -2.68 2.32 -2.18
C TYR A 70 -2.47 0.94 -2.80
N LEU A 71 -3.07 -0.07 -2.23
CA LEU A 71 -3.17 -1.37 -2.89
C LEU A 71 -4.33 -1.31 -3.87
N MET A 72 -4.14 -1.84 -5.07
CA MET A 72 -5.15 -1.80 -6.12
C MET A 72 -5.90 -3.12 -6.20
N CYS A 73 -7.16 -3.07 -6.61
CA CYS A 73 -8.01 -4.26 -6.79
C CYS A 73 -9.00 -4.04 -7.93
N ASP A 74 -9.58 -5.14 -8.39
CA ASP A 74 -10.59 -5.10 -9.46
C ASP A 74 -12.01 -4.87 -8.92
N ASP A 75 -12.28 -5.29 -7.68
CA ASP A 75 -13.60 -5.18 -7.07
C ASP A 75 -13.43 -4.82 -5.59
N LEU A 76 -13.49 -3.53 -5.31
CA LEU A 76 -13.27 -3.03 -3.95
C LEU A 76 -14.35 -3.47 -2.97
N ARG A 77 -15.61 -3.54 -3.40
CA ARG A 77 -16.70 -3.94 -2.52
C ARG A 77 -16.56 -5.39 -2.08
N ALA A 78 -16.19 -6.26 -3.01
CA ALA A 78 -15.93 -7.67 -2.69
C ALA A 78 -14.71 -7.81 -1.77
N LEU A 79 -13.65 -7.02 -2.00
CA LEU A 79 -12.45 -7.05 -1.15
C LEU A 79 -12.77 -6.58 0.26
N VAL A 80 -13.54 -5.51 0.41
CA VAL A 80 -13.96 -5.00 1.73
C VAL A 80 -14.79 -6.05 2.46
N ASP A 81 -15.72 -6.73 1.78
CA ASP A 81 -16.51 -7.80 2.38
C ASP A 81 -15.63 -8.95 2.87
N ALA A 82 -14.64 -9.34 2.08
CA ALA A 82 -13.70 -10.41 2.46
C ALA A 82 -12.84 -10.00 3.66
N LEU A 83 -12.40 -8.74 3.72
CA LEU A 83 -11.62 -8.22 4.84
C LEU A 83 -12.49 -8.08 6.11
N ASP A 84 -13.73 -7.65 5.96
CA ASP A 84 -14.68 -7.57 7.07
C ASP A 84 -14.91 -8.94 7.69
N ALA A 85 -14.99 -10.00 6.88
CA ALA A 85 -15.11 -11.37 7.37
C ALA A 85 -13.88 -11.82 8.17
N LYS A 86 -12.73 -11.17 7.97
CA LYS A 86 -11.49 -11.41 8.73
C LYS A 86 -11.34 -10.40 9.90
N HIS A 87 -12.39 -9.65 10.21
CA HIS A 87 -12.40 -8.63 11.27
C HIS A 87 -11.43 -7.48 11.02
N VAL A 88 -11.16 -7.15 9.76
CA VAL A 88 -10.36 -5.98 9.38
C VAL A 88 -11.29 -4.79 9.23
N THR A 89 -11.01 -3.71 9.95
CA THR A 89 -11.81 -2.49 9.88
C THR A 89 -11.48 -1.71 8.61
N CYS A 90 -12.51 -1.43 7.80
CA CYS A 90 -12.40 -0.59 6.63
C CYS A 90 -13.22 0.70 6.84
N THR A 91 -12.73 1.81 6.30
CA THR A 91 -13.52 3.04 6.25
C THR A 91 -14.61 2.93 5.17
N ALA A 92 -15.58 3.84 5.19
CA ALA A 92 -16.61 3.84 4.17
C ALA A 92 -16.00 4.04 2.78
N ILE A 93 -16.49 3.28 1.79
CA ILE A 93 -16.05 3.44 0.41
C ILE A 93 -16.50 4.80 -0.10
N THR A 94 -15.57 5.58 -0.66
CA THR A 94 -15.88 6.85 -1.30
C THR A 94 -15.70 6.71 -2.81
N GLU A 95 -16.57 7.37 -3.56
CA GLU A 95 -16.51 7.40 -5.01
C GLU A 95 -15.87 8.70 -5.46
N GLU A 96 -14.77 8.56 -6.20
CA GLU A 96 -14.05 9.66 -6.80
C GLU A 96 -14.15 9.57 -8.33
N ARG A 97 -13.81 10.67 -9.02
CA ARG A 97 -13.77 10.65 -10.50
C ARG A 97 -12.89 9.54 -11.05
N TRP A 98 -11.83 9.20 -10.34
CA TRP A 98 -10.76 8.31 -10.77
C TRP A 98 -10.91 6.90 -10.20
N GLY A 99 -11.90 6.63 -9.37
CA GLY A 99 -12.18 5.29 -8.87
C GLY A 99 -12.86 5.26 -7.51
N LEU A 100 -12.95 4.06 -6.95
CA LEU A 100 -13.45 3.83 -5.60
C LEU A 100 -12.27 3.65 -4.66
N LYS A 101 -12.36 4.21 -3.46
CA LYS A 101 -11.30 4.08 -2.46
C LYS A 101 -11.84 3.86 -1.06
N THR A 102 -11.03 3.24 -0.23
CA THR A 102 -11.21 3.13 1.21
C THR A 102 -9.85 3.02 1.87
N THR A 103 -9.83 2.93 3.18
CA THR A 103 -8.63 2.58 3.93
C THR A 103 -8.92 1.42 4.85
N ILE A 104 -7.89 0.62 5.15
CA ILE A 104 -7.95 -0.42 6.17
C ILE A 104 -7.08 -0.02 7.34
N ARG A 105 -7.50 -0.41 8.55
CA ARG A 105 -6.71 -0.19 9.75
C ARG A 105 -5.73 -1.34 9.94
N LEU A 106 -4.46 -0.99 10.08
CA LEU A 106 -3.42 -1.96 10.40
C LEU A 106 -3.34 -2.17 11.93
N PRO A 107 -2.74 -3.27 12.39
CA PRO A 107 -2.59 -3.52 13.84
C PRO A 107 -1.87 -2.39 14.58
N SER A 108 -0.94 -1.69 13.94
CA SER A 108 -0.24 -0.53 14.51
C SER A 108 -1.14 0.68 14.73
N GLY A 109 -2.37 0.69 14.15
CA GLY A 109 -3.27 1.83 14.12
C GLY A 109 -3.11 2.70 12.88
N GLY A 110 -2.11 2.44 12.05
CA GLY A 110 -1.96 3.13 10.77
C GLY A 110 -3.03 2.71 9.77
N GLU A 111 -3.20 3.49 8.72
CA GLU A 111 -4.16 3.20 7.66
C GLU A 111 -3.44 2.95 6.35
N LEU A 112 -3.91 1.95 5.61
CA LEU A 112 -3.41 1.59 4.29
C LEU A 112 -4.54 1.79 3.28
N GLY A 113 -4.27 2.49 2.19
CA GLY A 113 -5.26 2.74 1.16
C GLY A 113 -5.57 1.51 0.32
N LEU A 114 -6.84 1.37 -0.07
CA LEU A 114 -7.31 0.40 -1.06
C LEU A 114 -8.02 1.15 -2.17
N TYR A 115 -7.83 0.72 -3.41
CA TYR A 115 -8.21 1.50 -4.55
C TYR A 115 -8.65 0.62 -5.73
N GLN A 116 -9.86 0.89 -6.24
CA GLN A 116 -10.34 0.31 -7.49
C GLN A 116 -10.35 1.41 -8.55
N PRO A 117 -9.39 1.42 -9.50
CA PRO A 117 -9.31 2.48 -10.48
C PRO A 117 -10.43 2.42 -11.52
N SER A 118 -10.86 3.59 -11.98
CA SER A 118 -11.71 3.75 -13.15
C SER A 118 -10.96 4.35 -14.35
N HIS A 119 -9.67 4.66 -14.15
CA HIS A 119 -8.78 5.15 -15.21
C HIS A 119 -8.01 3.99 -15.85
N PRO A 120 -7.43 4.17 -17.05
CA PRO A 120 -6.48 3.20 -17.60
C PRO A 120 -5.29 3.08 -16.67
N THR A 121 -4.82 1.86 -16.45
CA THR A 121 -3.68 1.60 -15.58
C THR A 121 -2.40 1.38 -16.38
N ALA A 122 -1.26 1.55 -15.73
CA ALA A 122 0.05 1.32 -16.32
C ALA A 122 0.67 -0.02 -15.89
N LEU A 123 -0.13 -0.89 -15.26
CA LEU A 123 0.40 -2.13 -14.68
C LEU A 123 0.92 -3.12 -15.72
N ASN A 124 0.36 -3.09 -16.94
CA ASN A 124 0.67 -4.07 -17.99
C ASN A 124 1.44 -3.45 -19.17
N LEU A 125 2.04 -2.27 -18.96
CA LEU A 125 2.86 -1.66 -20.00
C LEU A 125 4.21 -2.35 -20.07
N ASP A 126 4.70 -2.55 -21.30
CA ASP A 126 6.03 -3.10 -21.50
C ASP A 126 7.09 -2.13 -20.95
N ARG A 127 8.14 -2.68 -20.37
CA ARG A 127 9.28 -1.91 -19.88
C ARG A 127 10.24 -1.64 -21.02
N ALA A 128 10.58 -0.37 -21.20
CA ALA A 128 11.54 0.03 -22.21
C ALA A 128 12.98 -0.35 -21.82
#